data_0f15bc849da6e9e4c95471b24b4ef704
#
_entry.id   0f15bc849da6e9e4c95471b24b4ef704
#
_cell.length_a   1.000
_cell.length_b   1.000
_cell.length_c   1.000
_cell.angle_alpha   90.00
_cell.angle_beta   90.00
_cell.angle_gamma   90.00
#
_symmetry.space_group_name_H-M   'P 1'
#
loop_
_entity.id
_entity.type
_entity.pdbx_description
1 polymer ?
#
loop_
_entity_poly.entity_id
_entity_poly.type
_entity_poly.pdbx_seq_one_letter_code
_entity_poly.pdbx_strand_id
1 'polypeptide(L)'
;MLTKRQIEILLNLFSNLDAPVSLQVFTDQFHLSLRSIQTDIAEIKETIKEHGLYIENNKNCICMSITNQETANIFMNSIIQDYNLNQFFEDQSSRISYIISRLLDSNDYLKSADLADEMYISRSQISNDIKLAKNMLSSYHLTLISKPYYGIKIIGKENDIRNYIIQEKLKIKNLVCDEITHSFSSHEHIDDINNIVIKILNHSHYIISDIALQNLILHIVTAVNRIKSGHLIHMDSLNISPVYAHVIEISKNILEKCADIYNFEFNDDEIFFLALNLYGKREFDKQEFITDEINNLVFLGLYKIKEIFGLDFTSNLNLRISLGLHILPLLTRINTNMQLRNIMTFNIKQKYTLAYDLASTFTNTIIPSDKKILDDEIAYVALHFVNYIDENSPQKKKRM
;
A
#
# COMPACT_ATOMS: atom_id res chain seq x y z
N MET A 1 6.91 12.20 -33.07
CA MET A 1 6.87 11.98 -31.58
C MET A 1 8.07 12.69 -31.01
N LEU A 2 7.91 13.54 -30.01
CA LEU A 2 8.99 14.29 -29.39
C LEU A 2 9.91 13.38 -28.56
N THR A 3 11.21 13.62 -28.59
CA THR A 3 12.17 12.95 -27.70
C THR A 3 12.04 13.46 -26.26
N LYS A 4 12.55 12.70 -25.26
CA LYS A 4 12.57 13.13 -23.85
C LYS A 4 13.13 14.54 -23.68
N ARG A 5 14.27 14.84 -24.31
CA ARG A 5 14.89 16.16 -24.26
C ARG A 5 14.00 17.26 -24.85
N GLN A 6 13.35 16.99 -25.97
CA GLN A 6 12.41 17.92 -26.60
C GLN A 6 11.19 18.19 -25.72
N ILE A 7 10.69 17.16 -25.02
CA ILE A 7 9.61 17.33 -24.05
C ILE A 7 10.06 18.21 -22.88
N GLU A 8 11.26 18.00 -22.34
CA GLU A 8 11.80 18.83 -21.26
C GLU A 8 11.97 20.29 -21.68
N ILE A 9 12.44 20.55 -22.91
CA ILE A 9 12.49 21.89 -23.48
C ILE A 9 11.08 22.49 -23.59
N LEU A 10 10.13 21.73 -24.11
CA LEU A 10 8.73 22.15 -24.26
C LEU A 10 8.08 22.50 -22.93
N LEU A 11 8.27 21.65 -21.90
CA LEU A 11 7.74 21.87 -20.55
C LEU A 11 8.35 23.13 -19.89
N ASN A 12 9.66 23.35 -20.08
CA ASN A 12 10.31 24.57 -19.59
C ASN A 12 9.73 25.83 -20.24
N LEU A 13 9.55 25.81 -21.55
CA LEU A 13 8.95 26.94 -22.28
C LEU A 13 7.49 27.16 -21.88
N PHE A 14 6.73 26.10 -21.66
CA PHE A 14 5.33 26.21 -21.23
C PHE A 14 5.21 26.76 -19.80
N SER A 15 6.17 26.47 -18.93
CA SER A 15 6.24 27.04 -17.57
C SER A 15 6.64 28.53 -17.57
N ASN A 16 7.21 29.02 -18.67
CA ASN A 16 7.67 30.40 -18.86
C ASN A 16 6.94 31.10 -20.02
N LEU A 17 5.61 30.94 -20.10
CA LEU A 17 4.78 31.54 -21.14
C LEU A 17 4.99 33.05 -21.21
N ASP A 18 5.05 33.55 -22.46
CA ASP A 18 5.25 34.95 -22.81
C ASP A 18 6.56 35.58 -22.26
N ALA A 19 7.44 34.79 -21.64
CA ALA A 19 8.75 35.23 -21.18
C ALA A 19 9.86 34.73 -22.11
N PRO A 20 10.89 35.54 -22.40
CA PRO A 20 12.02 35.12 -23.21
C PRO A 20 12.95 34.18 -22.43
N VAL A 21 13.14 32.95 -22.91
CA VAL A 21 14.07 31.95 -22.36
C VAL A 21 15.34 31.94 -23.23
N SER A 22 16.52 32.05 -22.60
CA SER A 22 17.79 31.99 -23.30
C SER A 22 18.11 30.57 -23.76
N LEU A 23 18.56 30.41 -25.01
CA LEU A 23 19.02 29.12 -25.53
C LEU A 23 20.22 28.57 -24.75
N GLN A 24 20.98 29.43 -24.09
CA GLN A 24 22.11 29.03 -23.24
C GLN A 24 21.64 28.13 -22.07
N VAL A 25 20.46 28.35 -21.50
CA VAL A 25 19.88 27.52 -20.44
C VAL A 25 19.84 26.06 -20.87
N PHE A 26 19.38 25.79 -22.09
CA PHE A 26 19.27 24.42 -22.60
C PHE A 26 20.62 23.83 -23.03
N THR A 27 21.56 24.66 -23.56
CA THR A 27 22.90 24.16 -23.85
C THR A 27 23.64 23.73 -22.60
N ASP A 28 23.49 24.47 -21.51
CA ASP A 28 24.11 24.17 -20.23
C ASP A 28 23.43 22.96 -19.53
N GLN A 29 22.09 22.92 -19.57
CA GLN A 29 21.33 21.82 -19.00
C GLN A 29 21.62 20.46 -19.65
N PHE A 30 21.68 20.43 -20.99
CA PHE A 30 21.84 19.20 -21.75
C PHE A 30 23.28 18.93 -22.20
N HIS A 31 24.22 19.82 -21.91
CA HIS A 31 25.62 19.76 -22.37
C HIS A 31 25.77 19.59 -23.90
N LEU A 32 24.96 20.32 -24.66
CA LEU A 32 24.89 20.22 -26.10
C LEU A 32 25.27 21.55 -26.80
N SER A 33 25.60 21.43 -28.08
CA SER A 33 25.84 22.61 -28.91
C SER A 33 24.57 23.42 -29.17
N LEU A 34 24.72 24.74 -29.35
CA LEU A 34 23.62 25.62 -29.71
C LEU A 34 22.86 25.13 -30.97
N ARG A 35 23.59 24.58 -31.93
CA ARG A 35 23.01 24.03 -33.19
C ARG A 35 22.08 22.85 -32.90
N SER A 36 22.45 21.95 -31.98
CA SER A 36 21.61 20.81 -31.56
C SER A 36 20.31 21.28 -30.92
N ILE A 37 20.40 22.27 -30.05
CA ILE A 37 19.20 22.84 -29.36
C ILE A 37 18.31 23.56 -30.41
N GLN A 38 18.88 24.27 -31.36
CA GLN A 38 18.10 24.90 -32.43
C GLN A 38 17.38 23.88 -33.35
N THR A 39 17.98 22.72 -33.56
CA THR A 39 17.33 21.62 -34.31
C THR A 39 16.14 21.07 -33.49
N ASP A 40 16.34 20.80 -32.21
CA ASP A 40 15.23 20.35 -31.31
C ASP A 40 14.07 21.35 -31.30
N ILE A 41 14.36 22.65 -31.20
CA ILE A 41 13.34 23.69 -31.21
C ILE A 41 12.59 23.75 -32.53
N ALA A 42 13.28 23.52 -33.65
CA ALA A 42 12.63 23.49 -34.97
C ALA A 42 11.64 22.31 -35.06
N GLU A 43 12.01 21.13 -34.53
CA GLU A 43 11.15 19.96 -34.52
C GLU A 43 9.95 20.16 -33.53
N ILE A 44 10.20 20.78 -32.37
CA ILE A 44 9.13 21.14 -31.45
C ILE A 44 8.13 22.08 -32.10
N LYS A 45 8.60 23.13 -32.79
CA LYS A 45 7.76 24.10 -33.51
C LYS A 45 6.80 23.45 -34.50
N GLU A 46 7.32 22.52 -35.30
CA GLU A 46 6.47 21.79 -36.24
C GLU A 46 5.42 20.94 -35.53
N THR A 47 5.78 20.31 -34.40
CA THR A 47 4.86 19.47 -33.65
C THR A 47 3.74 20.26 -32.96
N ILE A 48 4.04 21.43 -32.38
CA ILE A 48 3.06 22.21 -31.62
C ILE A 48 2.16 23.11 -32.48
N LYS A 49 2.47 23.28 -33.74
CA LYS A 49 1.82 24.22 -34.68
C LYS A 49 0.30 24.04 -34.77
N GLU A 50 -0.19 22.82 -34.74
CA GLU A 50 -1.61 22.46 -34.82
C GLU A 50 -2.31 22.44 -33.45
N HIS A 51 -1.55 22.64 -32.34
CA HIS A 51 -2.01 22.49 -30.97
C HIS A 51 -2.19 23.82 -30.22
N GLY A 52 -2.32 24.93 -30.94
CA GLY A 52 -2.60 26.22 -30.35
C GLY A 52 -1.44 26.83 -29.56
N LEU A 53 -0.22 26.38 -29.82
CA LEU A 53 1.03 26.86 -29.25
C LEU A 53 1.92 27.45 -30.35
N TYR A 54 2.64 28.51 -30.03
CA TYR A 54 3.55 29.17 -30.96
C TYR A 54 4.86 29.54 -30.27
N ILE A 55 6.00 29.33 -30.95
CA ILE A 55 7.32 29.70 -30.46
C ILE A 55 7.94 30.74 -31.40
N GLU A 56 8.32 31.88 -30.87
CA GLU A 56 9.10 32.91 -31.56
C GLU A 56 10.59 32.80 -31.21
N ASN A 57 11.43 32.99 -32.24
CA ASN A 57 12.88 33.08 -32.06
C ASN A 57 13.30 34.54 -32.05
N ASN A 58 13.97 34.97 -30.99
CA ASN A 58 14.50 36.31 -30.87
C ASN A 58 16.01 36.26 -30.57
N LYS A 59 16.82 36.18 -31.66
CA LYS A 59 18.30 36.04 -31.62
C LYS A 59 18.72 34.80 -30.81
N ASN A 60 19.13 34.98 -29.55
CA ASN A 60 19.56 33.90 -28.61
C ASN A 60 18.50 33.50 -27.59
N CYS A 61 17.29 34.03 -27.71
CA CYS A 61 16.18 33.69 -26.84
C CYS A 61 14.99 33.17 -27.64
N ILE A 62 14.17 32.37 -27.02
CA ILE A 62 12.90 31.90 -27.54
C ILE A 62 11.78 32.24 -26.57
N CYS A 63 10.61 32.53 -27.12
CA CYS A 63 9.42 32.83 -26.34
C CYS A 63 8.28 31.95 -26.84
N MET A 64 7.54 31.32 -25.92
CA MET A 64 6.35 30.56 -26.23
C MET A 64 5.10 31.35 -25.86
N SER A 65 4.12 31.37 -26.76
CA SER A 65 2.81 31.96 -26.53
C SER A 65 1.68 30.99 -26.90
N ILE A 66 0.51 31.22 -26.34
CA ILE A 66 -0.70 30.43 -26.58
C ILE A 66 -1.58 31.19 -27.55
N THR A 67 -1.95 30.55 -28.67
CA THR A 67 -2.90 31.07 -29.67
C THR A 67 -4.31 30.52 -29.46
N ASN A 68 -4.43 29.31 -28.89
CA ASN A 68 -5.70 28.70 -28.51
C ASN A 68 -5.52 27.95 -27.19
N GLN A 69 -6.14 28.43 -26.11
CA GLN A 69 -5.97 27.91 -24.76
C GLN A 69 -6.48 26.47 -24.61
N GLU A 70 -7.62 26.13 -25.22
CA GLU A 70 -8.23 24.82 -25.06
C GLU A 70 -7.38 23.72 -25.71
N THR A 71 -6.99 23.92 -26.97
CA THR A 71 -6.15 22.94 -27.70
C THR A 71 -4.76 22.83 -27.09
N ALA A 72 -4.17 23.94 -26.60
CA ALA A 72 -2.88 23.94 -25.92
C ALA A 72 -2.93 23.14 -24.62
N ASN A 73 -3.96 23.32 -23.80
CA ASN A 73 -4.12 22.59 -22.56
C ASN A 73 -4.31 21.08 -22.78
N ILE A 74 -5.15 20.68 -23.75
CA ILE A 74 -5.35 19.26 -24.09
C ILE A 74 -4.03 18.63 -24.51
N PHE A 75 -3.29 19.29 -25.40
CA PHE A 75 -2.02 18.79 -25.89
C PHE A 75 -0.95 18.71 -24.79
N MET A 76 -0.80 19.78 -23.99
CA MET A 76 0.20 19.80 -22.92
C MET A 76 -0.12 18.77 -21.81
N ASN A 77 -1.40 18.58 -21.47
CA ASN A 77 -1.79 17.54 -20.54
C ASN A 77 -1.43 16.14 -21.05
N SER A 78 -1.62 15.85 -22.35
CA SER A 78 -1.20 14.56 -22.93
C SER A 78 0.32 14.39 -22.89
N ILE A 79 1.09 15.44 -23.20
CA ILE A 79 2.57 15.41 -23.14
C ILE A 79 3.05 15.20 -21.69
N ILE A 80 2.46 15.89 -20.72
CA ILE A 80 2.81 15.74 -19.31
C ILE A 80 2.49 14.32 -18.82
N GLN A 81 1.34 13.78 -19.19
CA GLN A 81 0.97 12.40 -18.84
C GLN A 81 1.95 11.39 -19.43
N ASP A 82 2.27 11.49 -20.73
CA ASP A 82 3.22 10.61 -21.40
C ASP A 82 4.64 10.73 -20.80
N TYR A 83 5.06 11.94 -20.45
CA TYR A 83 6.37 12.19 -19.83
C TYR A 83 6.46 11.57 -18.44
N ASN A 84 5.44 11.77 -17.60
CA ASN A 84 5.36 11.21 -16.26
C ASN A 84 5.31 9.68 -16.31
N LEU A 85 4.54 9.10 -17.23
CA LEU A 85 4.50 7.65 -17.45
C LEU A 85 5.87 7.09 -17.84
N ASN A 86 6.56 7.72 -18.79
CA ASN A 86 7.90 7.29 -19.21
C ASN A 86 8.90 7.37 -18.05
N GLN A 87 8.89 8.45 -17.28
CA GLN A 87 9.74 8.60 -16.09
C GLN A 87 9.41 7.56 -15.01
N PHE A 88 8.13 7.26 -14.80
CA PHE A 88 7.68 6.20 -13.91
C PHE A 88 8.21 4.83 -14.33
N PHE A 89 8.21 4.52 -15.63
CA PHE A 89 8.71 3.24 -16.16
C PHE A 89 10.23 3.15 -16.29
N GLU A 90 11.00 4.21 -15.98
CA GLU A 90 12.47 4.10 -15.83
C GLU A 90 12.84 3.24 -14.62
N ASP A 91 12.06 3.32 -13.52
CA ASP A 91 12.29 2.52 -12.33
C ASP A 91 11.73 1.09 -12.47
N GLN A 92 12.56 0.10 -12.11
CA GLN A 92 12.20 -1.30 -12.22
C GLN A 92 11.07 -1.70 -11.26
N SER A 93 11.07 -1.17 -10.04
CA SER A 93 10.03 -1.49 -9.06
C SER A 93 8.67 -0.95 -9.51
N SER A 94 8.64 0.22 -10.11
CA SER A 94 7.45 0.83 -10.71
C SER A 94 6.90 -0.01 -11.86
N ARG A 95 7.76 -0.51 -12.74
CA ARG A 95 7.33 -1.41 -13.84
C ARG A 95 6.76 -2.73 -13.31
N ILE A 96 7.40 -3.33 -12.30
CA ILE A 96 6.91 -4.57 -11.67
C ILE A 96 5.53 -4.33 -11.03
N SER A 97 5.36 -3.25 -10.30
CA SER A 97 4.08 -2.88 -9.70
C SER A 97 3.00 -2.67 -10.76
N TYR A 98 3.32 -2.00 -11.86
CA TYR A 98 2.42 -1.82 -12.98
C TYR A 98 2.01 -3.15 -13.64
N ILE A 99 2.97 -4.04 -13.93
CA ILE A 99 2.70 -5.37 -14.49
C ILE A 99 1.71 -6.15 -13.61
N ILE A 100 1.97 -6.17 -12.30
CA ILE A 100 1.11 -6.92 -11.36
C ILE A 100 -0.27 -6.28 -11.30
N SER A 101 -0.36 -4.95 -11.25
CA SER A 101 -1.61 -4.21 -11.29
C SER A 101 -2.45 -4.58 -12.51
N ARG A 102 -1.88 -4.46 -13.70
CA ARG A 102 -2.57 -4.79 -14.96
C ARG A 102 -3.07 -6.24 -15.00
N LEU A 103 -2.27 -7.16 -14.44
CA LEU A 103 -2.65 -8.59 -14.37
C LEU A 103 -3.76 -8.85 -13.33
N LEU A 104 -3.83 -8.09 -12.26
CA LEU A 104 -4.87 -8.20 -11.22
C LEU A 104 -6.20 -7.56 -11.67
N ASP A 105 -6.14 -6.54 -12.52
CA ASP A 105 -7.32 -5.89 -13.10
C ASP A 105 -7.92 -6.69 -14.26
N SER A 106 -7.13 -7.59 -14.87
CA SER A 106 -7.57 -8.39 -15.99
C SER A 106 -8.16 -9.74 -15.56
N ASN A 107 -9.35 -10.05 -16.07
CA ASN A 107 -9.95 -11.38 -15.89
C ASN A 107 -9.31 -12.44 -16.79
N ASP A 108 -8.55 -12.05 -17.81
CA ASP A 108 -7.96 -12.90 -18.83
C ASP A 108 -6.42 -12.85 -18.83
N TYR A 109 -5.82 -13.67 -19.70
CA TYR A 109 -4.39 -13.66 -19.93
C TYR A 109 -3.99 -12.38 -20.67
N LEU A 110 -2.91 -11.71 -20.22
CA LEU A 110 -2.29 -10.60 -20.92
C LEU A 110 -1.01 -11.04 -21.63
N LYS A 111 -0.79 -10.58 -22.86
CA LYS A 111 0.45 -10.87 -23.56
C LYS A 111 1.57 -9.98 -23.03
N SER A 112 2.73 -10.58 -22.78
CA SER A 112 3.91 -9.83 -22.35
C SER A 112 4.38 -8.78 -23.39
N ALA A 113 4.07 -9.00 -24.66
CA ALA A 113 4.35 -8.03 -25.70
C ALA A 113 3.51 -6.75 -25.54
N ASP A 114 2.21 -6.90 -25.26
CA ASP A 114 1.30 -5.76 -25.07
C ASP A 114 1.74 -4.94 -23.84
N LEU A 115 2.11 -5.60 -22.73
CA LEU A 115 2.65 -4.95 -21.53
C LEU A 115 3.99 -4.23 -21.83
N ALA A 116 4.85 -4.81 -22.66
CA ALA A 116 6.10 -4.16 -23.06
C ALA A 116 5.85 -2.92 -23.89
N ASP A 117 4.88 -2.98 -24.81
CA ASP A 117 4.47 -1.86 -25.65
C ASP A 117 3.82 -0.74 -24.82
N GLU A 118 2.95 -1.08 -23.83
CA GLU A 118 2.36 -0.11 -22.89
C GLU A 118 3.42 0.66 -22.08
N MET A 119 4.53 0.01 -21.73
CA MET A 119 5.62 0.61 -20.93
C MET A 119 6.80 1.13 -21.78
N TYR A 120 6.72 1.02 -23.11
CA TYR A 120 7.80 1.38 -24.03
C TYR A 120 9.15 0.72 -23.72
N ILE A 121 9.15 -0.56 -23.29
CA ILE A 121 10.35 -1.31 -22.94
C ILE A 121 10.62 -2.49 -23.87
N SER A 122 11.85 -2.99 -23.86
CA SER A 122 12.25 -4.11 -24.70
C SER A 122 11.67 -5.46 -24.20
N ARG A 123 11.56 -6.44 -25.12
CA ARG A 123 11.13 -7.81 -24.79
C ARG A 123 12.04 -8.50 -23.76
N SER A 124 13.31 -8.18 -23.75
CA SER A 124 14.25 -8.73 -22.75
C SER A 124 14.00 -8.12 -21.37
N GLN A 125 13.69 -6.84 -21.32
CA GLN A 125 13.40 -6.10 -20.09
C GLN A 125 12.11 -6.59 -19.43
N ILE A 126 11.00 -6.68 -20.20
CA ILE A 126 9.74 -7.21 -19.68
C ILE A 126 9.89 -8.66 -19.19
N SER A 127 10.67 -9.51 -19.87
CA SER A 127 10.90 -10.89 -19.43
C SER A 127 11.61 -10.96 -18.07
N ASN A 128 12.55 -10.05 -17.83
CA ASN A 128 13.22 -9.96 -16.53
C ASN A 128 12.28 -9.44 -15.43
N ASP A 129 11.50 -8.39 -15.72
CA ASP A 129 10.55 -7.80 -14.78
C ASP A 129 9.45 -8.81 -14.40
N ILE A 130 8.96 -9.63 -15.34
CA ILE A 130 8.02 -10.73 -15.06
C ILE A 130 8.62 -11.78 -14.12
N LYS A 131 9.90 -12.12 -14.26
CA LYS A 131 10.57 -13.06 -13.31
C LYS A 131 10.59 -12.50 -11.90
N LEU A 132 10.89 -11.22 -11.75
CA LEU A 132 10.90 -10.55 -10.45
C LEU A 132 9.48 -10.43 -9.88
N ALA A 133 8.49 -10.06 -10.69
CA ALA A 133 7.08 -10.08 -10.32
C ALA A 133 6.63 -11.45 -9.78
N LYS A 134 7.04 -12.54 -10.45
CA LYS A 134 6.74 -13.91 -10.01
C LYS A 134 7.33 -14.22 -8.63
N ASN A 135 8.57 -13.80 -8.37
CA ASN A 135 9.22 -13.99 -7.06
C ASN A 135 8.51 -13.19 -5.97
N MET A 136 8.13 -11.95 -6.26
CA MET A 136 7.41 -11.09 -5.35
C MET A 136 6.03 -11.66 -4.98
N LEU A 137 5.27 -12.10 -5.98
CA LEU A 137 3.93 -12.69 -5.80
C LEU A 137 3.96 -13.98 -4.97
N SER A 138 5.03 -14.78 -5.07
CA SER A 138 5.15 -16.03 -4.32
C SER A 138 5.15 -15.83 -2.79
N SER A 139 5.61 -14.68 -2.30
CA SER A 139 5.57 -14.33 -0.87
C SER A 139 4.15 -14.05 -0.35
N TYR A 140 3.18 -13.89 -1.26
CA TYR A 140 1.77 -13.66 -0.97
C TYR A 140 0.89 -14.87 -1.35
N HIS A 141 1.48 -16.05 -1.56
CA HIS A 141 0.77 -17.25 -2.04
C HIS A 141 0.08 -17.08 -3.40
N LEU A 142 0.55 -16.10 -4.19
CA LEU A 142 0.06 -15.84 -5.54
C LEU A 142 1.01 -16.46 -6.56
N THR A 143 0.46 -17.02 -7.63
CA THR A 143 1.24 -17.67 -8.68
C THR A 143 1.01 -16.99 -10.01
N LEU A 144 2.10 -16.58 -10.68
CA LEU A 144 2.06 -16.10 -12.05
C LEU A 144 2.24 -17.29 -13.00
N ILE A 145 1.20 -17.62 -13.76
CA ILE A 145 1.20 -18.67 -14.76
C ILE A 145 1.36 -18.12 -16.16
N SER A 146 1.95 -18.91 -17.06
CA SER A 146 2.08 -18.58 -18.48
C SER A 146 1.42 -19.68 -19.32
N LYS A 147 0.63 -19.26 -20.31
CA LYS A 147 0.01 -20.16 -21.28
C LYS A 147 0.47 -19.79 -22.70
N PRO A 148 1.06 -20.72 -23.46
CA PRO A 148 1.53 -20.44 -24.82
C PRO A 148 0.43 -19.78 -25.67
N TYR A 149 0.79 -18.73 -26.43
CA TYR A 149 -0.09 -17.93 -27.29
C TYR A 149 -1.14 -17.06 -26.56
N TYR A 150 -1.46 -17.33 -25.31
CA TYR A 150 -2.44 -16.53 -24.54
C TYR A 150 -1.76 -15.43 -23.72
N GLY A 151 -0.62 -15.71 -23.10
CA GLY A 151 0.10 -14.76 -22.27
C GLY A 151 0.28 -15.24 -20.83
N ILE A 152 0.25 -14.30 -19.90
CA ILE A 152 0.46 -14.49 -18.47
C ILE A 152 -0.77 -14.07 -17.67
N LYS A 153 -0.99 -14.74 -16.52
CA LYS A 153 -2.09 -14.43 -15.60
C LYS A 153 -1.68 -14.73 -14.16
N ILE A 154 -2.18 -13.95 -13.22
CA ILE A 154 -2.04 -14.23 -11.79
C ILE A 154 -3.19 -15.14 -11.34
N ILE A 155 -2.86 -16.17 -10.57
CA ILE A 155 -3.81 -17.06 -9.91
C ILE A 155 -3.52 -17.13 -8.41
N GLY A 156 -4.58 -17.20 -7.60
CA GLY A 156 -4.51 -17.28 -6.15
C GLY A 156 -5.90 -17.09 -5.53
N LYS A 157 -5.97 -17.18 -4.21
CA LYS A 157 -7.21 -16.88 -3.48
C LYS A 157 -7.43 -15.36 -3.48
N GLU A 158 -8.68 -14.91 -3.59
CA GLU A 158 -9.02 -13.48 -3.60
C GLU A 158 -8.55 -12.76 -2.33
N ASN A 159 -8.56 -13.44 -1.18
CA ASN A 159 -7.99 -12.92 0.06
C ASN A 159 -6.50 -12.58 -0.09
N ASP A 160 -5.71 -13.46 -0.70
CA ASP A 160 -4.27 -13.24 -0.91
C ASP A 160 -4.01 -12.09 -1.90
N ILE A 161 -4.86 -11.96 -2.93
CA ILE A 161 -4.85 -10.84 -3.88
C ILE A 161 -5.10 -9.52 -3.15
N ARG A 162 -6.16 -9.44 -2.34
CA ARG A 162 -6.48 -8.23 -1.58
C ARG A 162 -5.40 -7.87 -0.59
N ASN A 163 -4.81 -8.85 0.10
CA ASN A 163 -3.69 -8.64 0.99
C ASN A 163 -2.48 -8.06 0.25
N TYR A 164 -2.16 -8.58 -0.93
CA TYR A 164 -1.10 -8.02 -1.78
C TYR A 164 -1.37 -6.55 -2.12
N ILE A 165 -2.57 -6.23 -2.62
CA ILE A 165 -2.96 -4.86 -3.00
C ILE A 165 -2.81 -3.89 -1.81
N ILE A 166 -3.28 -4.28 -0.64
CA ILE A 166 -3.21 -3.45 0.57
C ILE A 166 -1.76 -3.22 1.01
N GLN A 167 -0.93 -4.28 0.99
CA GLN A 167 0.47 -4.17 1.38
C GLN A 167 1.25 -3.26 0.44
N GLU A 168 1.00 -3.33 -0.87
CA GLU A 168 1.65 -2.44 -1.84
C GLU A 168 1.18 -0.98 -1.67
N LYS A 169 -0.11 -0.73 -1.45
CA LYS A 169 -0.62 0.63 -1.15
C LYS A 169 0.01 1.22 0.11
N LEU A 170 0.23 0.43 1.15
CA LEU A 170 0.88 0.89 2.38
C LEU A 170 2.35 1.26 2.16
N LYS A 171 3.05 0.61 1.23
CA LYS A 171 4.42 0.97 0.84
C LYS A 171 4.46 2.29 0.05
N ILE A 172 3.54 2.48 -0.88
CA ILE A 172 3.48 3.63 -1.78
C ILE A 172 3.08 4.92 -1.05
N LYS A 173 2.31 4.85 0.04
CA LYS A 173 1.95 6.03 0.86
C LYS A 173 3.16 6.81 1.38
N ASN A 174 4.36 6.22 1.30
CA ASN A 174 5.64 6.86 1.63
C ASN A 174 6.40 7.42 0.41
N LEU A 175 5.88 7.24 -0.81
CA LEU A 175 6.49 7.73 -2.06
C LEU A 175 5.44 8.57 -2.79
N VAL A 176 5.68 9.87 -2.81
CA VAL A 176 4.84 10.88 -3.45
C VAL A 176 4.77 10.61 -4.96
N CYS A 177 3.74 9.93 -5.43
CA CYS A 177 3.32 9.90 -6.83
C CYS A 177 1.86 9.45 -6.95
N ASP A 178 0.94 10.33 -6.56
CA ASP A 178 -0.50 10.06 -6.55
C ASP A 178 -1.14 9.94 -7.96
N GLU A 179 -0.45 10.34 -9.02
CA GLU A 179 -1.06 10.50 -10.36
C GLU A 179 -1.00 9.26 -11.26
N ILE A 180 -0.14 8.29 -10.98
CA ILE A 180 0.09 7.15 -11.89
C ILE A 180 -0.62 5.87 -11.44
N THR A 181 -1.08 5.83 -10.20
CA THR A 181 -1.81 4.68 -9.64
C THR A 181 -3.33 4.76 -9.84
N HIS A 182 -3.79 5.45 -10.88
CA HIS A 182 -5.22 5.65 -11.19
C HIS A 182 -6.05 4.36 -11.35
N SER A 183 -5.41 3.20 -11.59
CA SER A 183 -6.13 1.92 -11.65
C SER A 183 -6.43 1.32 -10.27
N PHE A 184 -5.74 1.74 -9.18
CA PHE A 184 -5.92 1.19 -7.84
C PHE A 184 -6.64 2.09 -6.84
N SER A 185 -6.86 3.35 -7.16
CA SER A 185 -7.51 4.27 -6.21
C SER A 185 -8.28 5.36 -6.94
N SER A 186 -9.56 5.19 -7.07
CA SER A 186 -10.42 6.36 -7.09
C SER A 186 -10.33 7.00 -5.69
N HIS A 187 -9.54 8.07 -5.55
CA HIS A 187 -9.54 8.93 -4.34
C HIS A 187 -10.97 9.38 -3.99
N GLU A 188 -11.85 9.42 -4.97
CA GLU A 188 -13.27 9.79 -4.86
C GLU A 188 -14.06 9.01 -3.81
N HIS A 189 -13.62 7.79 -3.43
CA HIS A 189 -14.40 6.96 -2.51
C HIS A 189 -13.79 6.85 -1.10
N ILE A 190 -12.54 7.28 -0.90
CA ILE A 190 -11.85 7.10 0.39
C ILE A 190 -12.52 7.95 1.48
N ASP A 191 -12.82 9.20 1.20
CA ASP A 191 -13.41 10.12 2.18
C ASP A 191 -14.84 9.72 2.54
N ASP A 192 -15.62 9.27 1.57
CA ASP A 192 -16.99 8.80 1.80
C ASP A 192 -17.00 7.53 2.63
N ILE A 193 -16.17 6.53 2.28
CA ILE A 193 -16.03 5.29 3.04
C ILE A 193 -15.53 5.58 4.45
N ASN A 194 -14.55 6.46 4.62
CA ASN A 194 -14.05 6.89 5.92
C ASN A 194 -15.19 7.45 6.80
N ASN A 195 -16.00 8.34 6.24
CA ASN A 195 -17.13 8.94 6.94
C ASN A 195 -18.20 7.90 7.34
N ILE A 196 -18.49 6.93 6.46
CA ILE A 196 -19.42 5.83 6.74
C ILE A 196 -18.90 4.99 7.90
N VAL A 197 -17.65 4.54 7.80
CA VAL A 197 -17.01 3.67 8.79
C VAL A 197 -16.98 4.33 10.17
N ILE A 198 -16.49 5.59 10.26
CA ILE A 198 -16.43 6.32 11.52
C ILE A 198 -17.81 6.47 12.17
N LYS A 199 -18.83 6.81 11.38
CA LYS A 199 -20.21 6.95 11.91
C LYS A 199 -20.73 5.64 12.48
N ILE A 200 -20.53 4.51 11.79
CA ILE A 200 -21.03 3.20 12.22
C ILE A 200 -20.24 2.71 13.45
N LEU A 201 -18.90 2.84 13.46
CA LEU A 201 -18.08 2.44 14.62
C LEU A 201 -18.44 3.24 15.87
N ASN A 202 -18.62 4.57 15.75
CA ASN A 202 -19.03 5.42 16.86
C ASN A 202 -20.43 5.04 17.40
N HIS A 203 -21.39 4.76 16.51
CA HIS A 203 -22.73 4.34 16.90
C HIS A 203 -22.74 2.98 17.61
N SER A 204 -21.84 2.11 17.21
CA SER A 204 -21.70 0.76 17.81
C SER A 204 -20.76 0.74 19.03
N HIS A 205 -20.27 1.90 19.48
CA HIS A 205 -19.28 2.02 20.56
C HIS A 205 -18.05 1.11 20.37
N TYR A 206 -17.59 0.99 19.11
CA TYR A 206 -16.48 0.13 18.77
C TYR A 206 -15.17 0.91 18.77
N ILE A 207 -14.25 0.54 19.68
CA ILE A 207 -12.98 1.25 19.87
C ILE A 207 -11.92 0.63 18.95
N ILE A 208 -11.24 1.48 18.20
CA ILE A 208 -10.17 1.14 17.26
C ILE A 208 -9.14 2.28 17.24
N SER A 209 -7.85 1.96 17.14
CA SER A 209 -6.80 2.98 17.01
C SER A 209 -6.82 3.63 15.63
N ASP A 210 -6.27 4.85 15.51
CA ASP A 210 -6.20 5.58 14.23
C ASP A 210 -5.46 4.79 13.15
N ILE A 211 -4.37 4.12 13.51
CA ILE A 211 -3.60 3.29 12.58
C ILE A 211 -4.42 2.09 12.10
N ALA A 212 -5.12 1.43 13.02
CA ALA A 212 -5.97 0.29 12.68
C ALA A 212 -7.19 0.71 11.87
N LEU A 213 -7.75 1.91 12.12
CA LEU A 213 -8.83 2.51 11.34
C LEU A 213 -8.39 2.78 9.90
N GLN A 214 -7.22 3.41 9.69
CA GLN A 214 -6.69 3.64 8.35
C GLN A 214 -6.48 2.33 7.59
N ASN A 215 -5.94 1.30 8.24
CA ASN A 215 -5.83 -0.03 7.66
C ASN A 215 -7.19 -0.65 7.31
N LEU A 216 -8.19 -0.50 8.17
CA LEU A 216 -9.55 -1.00 7.93
C LEU A 216 -10.17 -0.32 6.70
N ILE A 217 -10.02 0.99 6.58
CA ILE A 217 -10.50 1.76 5.41
C ILE A 217 -9.86 1.24 4.13
N LEU A 218 -8.56 0.98 4.11
CA LEU A 218 -7.87 0.40 2.94
C LEU A 218 -8.43 -0.99 2.58
N HIS A 219 -8.75 -1.83 3.58
CA HIS A 219 -9.40 -3.11 3.33
C HIS A 219 -10.79 -2.94 2.70
N ILE A 220 -11.60 -2.00 3.20
CA ILE A 220 -12.95 -1.75 2.68
C ILE A 220 -12.89 -1.17 1.27
N VAL A 221 -12.05 -0.16 1.02
CA VAL A 221 -11.87 0.42 -0.33
C VAL A 221 -11.42 -0.65 -1.33
N THR A 222 -10.46 -1.50 -0.92
CA THR A 222 -9.99 -2.59 -1.78
C THR A 222 -11.10 -3.61 -2.03
N ALA A 223 -11.88 -3.99 -1.01
CA ALA A 223 -13.02 -4.90 -1.15
C ALA A 223 -14.07 -4.33 -2.11
N VAL A 224 -14.51 -3.07 -1.92
CA VAL A 224 -15.50 -2.41 -2.80
C VAL A 224 -15.05 -2.43 -4.25
N ASN A 225 -13.79 -2.07 -4.54
CA ASN A 225 -13.26 -2.05 -5.91
C ASN A 225 -13.21 -3.46 -6.51
N ARG A 226 -12.78 -4.46 -5.74
CA ARG A 226 -12.72 -5.85 -6.20
C ARG A 226 -14.10 -6.45 -6.45
N ILE A 227 -15.05 -6.19 -5.56
CA ILE A 227 -16.46 -6.63 -5.72
C ILE A 227 -17.07 -6.00 -6.97
N LYS A 228 -16.90 -4.69 -7.19
CA LYS A 228 -17.36 -4.00 -8.41
C LYS A 228 -16.77 -4.58 -9.69
N SER A 229 -15.55 -5.10 -9.62
CA SER A 229 -14.88 -5.80 -10.73
C SER A 229 -15.28 -7.29 -10.85
N GLY A 230 -16.25 -7.76 -10.05
CA GLY A 230 -16.76 -9.13 -10.09
C GLY A 230 -15.93 -10.17 -9.32
N HIS A 231 -15.00 -9.73 -8.47
CA HIS A 231 -14.14 -10.62 -7.67
C HIS A 231 -14.63 -10.71 -6.23
N LEU A 232 -15.46 -11.71 -5.96
CA LEU A 232 -15.97 -11.99 -4.62
C LEU A 232 -15.02 -12.94 -3.86
N ILE A 233 -14.96 -12.76 -2.54
CA ILE A 233 -14.32 -13.73 -1.65
C ILE A 233 -15.23 -14.97 -1.53
N HIS A 234 -14.60 -16.13 -1.51
CA HIS A 234 -15.22 -17.40 -1.14
C HIS A 234 -14.39 -18.00 -0.01
N MET A 235 -15.05 -18.26 1.12
CA MET A 235 -14.43 -18.85 2.31
C MET A 235 -14.91 -20.29 2.48
N ASP A 236 -13.95 -21.20 2.69
CA ASP A 236 -14.28 -22.56 3.10
C ASP A 236 -14.98 -22.48 4.47
N SER A 237 -16.07 -23.24 4.65
CA SER A 237 -17.01 -23.21 5.80
C SER A 237 -16.34 -22.83 7.13
N LEU A 238 -16.65 -21.64 7.65
CA LEU A 238 -16.18 -21.19 8.97
C LEU A 238 -17.16 -21.63 10.06
N ASN A 239 -16.65 -22.27 11.10
CA ASN A 239 -17.36 -22.36 12.37
C ASN A 239 -17.40 -20.96 13.00
N ILE A 240 -18.52 -20.27 12.86
CA ILE A 240 -18.71 -18.93 13.37
C ILE A 240 -18.90 -19.02 14.89
N SER A 241 -17.89 -18.59 15.62
CA SER A 241 -18.03 -18.45 17.08
C SER A 241 -18.98 -17.29 17.40
N PRO A 242 -19.86 -17.42 18.41
CA PRO A 242 -20.72 -16.33 18.89
C PRO A 242 -19.97 -15.02 19.23
N VAL A 243 -18.66 -15.12 19.51
CA VAL A 243 -17.76 -13.97 19.77
C VAL A 243 -17.76 -12.95 18.62
N TYR A 244 -18.02 -13.40 17.39
CA TYR A 244 -18.02 -12.51 16.22
C TYR A 244 -19.37 -11.84 15.91
N ALA A 245 -20.47 -12.18 16.63
CA ALA A 245 -21.82 -11.71 16.29
C ALA A 245 -21.91 -10.18 16.18
N HIS A 246 -21.33 -9.44 17.12
CA HIS A 246 -21.33 -7.97 17.12
C HIS A 246 -20.53 -7.37 15.93
N VAL A 247 -19.34 -7.91 15.63
CA VAL A 247 -18.53 -7.40 14.50
C VAL A 247 -19.12 -7.80 13.15
N ILE A 248 -19.85 -8.91 13.07
CA ILE A 248 -20.60 -9.32 11.87
C ILE A 248 -21.69 -8.30 11.56
N GLU A 249 -22.45 -7.87 12.58
CA GLU A 249 -23.48 -6.85 12.42
C GLU A 249 -22.89 -5.50 11.97
N ILE A 250 -21.80 -5.05 12.60
CA ILE A 250 -21.10 -3.82 12.19
C ILE A 250 -20.64 -3.93 10.75
N SER A 251 -20.01 -5.06 10.38
CA SER A 251 -19.46 -5.29 9.03
C SER A 251 -20.58 -5.32 7.98
N LYS A 252 -21.71 -5.94 8.29
CA LYS A 252 -22.89 -5.94 7.45
C LYS A 252 -23.39 -4.53 7.19
N ASN A 253 -23.56 -3.73 8.25
CA ASN A 253 -24.01 -2.34 8.13
C ASN A 253 -23.05 -1.48 7.30
N ILE A 254 -21.73 -1.70 7.41
CA ILE A 254 -20.74 -1.00 6.59
C ILE A 254 -20.89 -1.37 5.12
N LEU A 255 -20.96 -2.68 4.80
CA LEU A 255 -21.08 -3.15 3.41
C LEU A 255 -22.39 -2.75 2.78
N GLU A 256 -23.53 -2.82 3.50
CA GLU A 256 -24.84 -2.38 3.02
C GLU A 256 -24.80 -0.88 2.65
N LYS A 257 -24.23 -0.02 3.50
CA LYS A 257 -24.10 1.41 3.20
C LYS A 257 -23.18 1.69 2.01
N CYS A 258 -22.09 0.94 1.88
CA CYS A 258 -21.23 1.05 0.70
C CYS A 258 -21.95 0.55 -0.57
N ALA A 259 -22.71 -0.55 -0.48
CA ALA A 259 -23.47 -1.10 -1.60
C ALA A 259 -24.56 -0.14 -2.08
N ASP A 260 -25.26 0.53 -1.17
CA ASP A 260 -26.27 1.54 -1.48
C ASP A 260 -25.68 2.72 -2.29
N ILE A 261 -24.45 3.16 -1.92
CA ILE A 261 -23.81 4.33 -2.55
C ILE A 261 -23.14 3.96 -3.88
N TYR A 262 -22.45 2.82 -3.91
CA TYR A 262 -21.61 2.43 -5.05
C TYR A 262 -22.24 1.40 -5.98
N ASN A 263 -23.46 0.99 -5.70
CA ASN A 263 -24.30 0.09 -6.51
C ASN A 263 -23.58 -1.24 -6.87
N PHE A 264 -23.33 -2.08 -5.86
CA PHE A 264 -22.79 -3.42 -6.02
C PHE A 264 -23.50 -4.44 -5.12
N GLU A 265 -23.41 -5.72 -5.49
CA GLU A 265 -23.91 -6.84 -4.68
C GLU A 265 -22.74 -7.56 -4.00
N PHE A 266 -22.95 -8.08 -2.81
CA PHE A 266 -21.95 -8.84 -2.05
C PHE A 266 -22.59 -10.08 -1.41
N ASN A 267 -21.77 -11.06 -1.05
CA ASN A 267 -22.17 -12.31 -0.39
C ASN A 267 -21.85 -12.27 1.11
N ASP A 268 -22.32 -13.27 1.84
CA ASP A 268 -22.06 -13.40 3.28
C ASP A 268 -20.58 -13.56 3.60
N ASP A 269 -19.78 -14.16 2.71
CA ASP A 269 -18.34 -14.33 2.89
C ASP A 269 -17.60 -12.99 2.97
N GLU A 270 -18.09 -11.97 2.25
CA GLU A 270 -17.56 -10.60 2.34
C GLU A 270 -17.82 -9.98 3.73
N ILE A 271 -19.01 -10.23 4.29
CA ILE A 271 -19.34 -9.78 5.66
C ILE A 271 -18.38 -10.44 6.65
N PHE A 272 -18.17 -11.75 6.54
CA PHE A 272 -17.26 -12.48 7.43
C PHE A 272 -15.81 -12.03 7.29
N PHE A 273 -15.36 -11.82 6.06
CA PHE A 273 -14.02 -11.32 5.81
C PHE A 273 -13.78 -9.96 6.46
N LEU A 274 -14.74 -9.03 6.31
CA LEU A 274 -14.67 -7.73 6.96
C LEU A 274 -14.77 -7.84 8.48
N ALA A 275 -15.62 -8.72 9.00
CA ALA A 275 -15.77 -8.96 10.43
C ALA A 275 -14.47 -9.50 11.07
N LEU A 276 -13.76 -10.41 10.39
CA LEU A 276 -12.45 -10.90 10.84
C LEU A 276 -11.41 -9.77 10.87
N ASN A 277 -11.40 -8.92 9.82
CA ASN A 277 -10.55 -7.76 9.78
C ASN A 277 -10.84 -6.78 10.92
N LEU A 278 -12.11 -6.52 11.18
CA LEU A 278 -12.56 -5.62 12.24
C LEU A 278 -12.20 -6.18 13.59
N TYR A 279 -12.51 -7.45 13.84
CA TYR A 279 -12.19 -8.12 15.10
C TYR A 279 -10.69 -8.10 15.42
N GLY A 280 -9.86 -8.37 14.40
CA GLY A 280 -8.40 -8.34 14.54
C GLY A 280 -7.81 -6.95 14.81
N LYS A 281 -8.60 -5.88 14.69
CA LYS A 281 -8.18 -4.49 14.91
C LYS A 281 -8.81 -3.84 16.13
N ARG A 282 -9.66 -4.59 16.87
CA ARG A 282 -10.34 -4.09 18.05
C ARG A 282 -9.35 -3.81 19.19
N GLU A 283 -9.48 -2.65 19.81
CA GLU A 283 -8.88 -2.39 21.11
C GLU A 283 -9.83 -2.86 22.21
N PHE A 284 -9.34 -3.75 23.06
CA PHE A 284 -10.09 -4.26 24.21
C PHE A 284 -9.76 -3.41 25.43
N ASP A 285 -10.77 -2.75 25.97
CA ASP A 285 -10.61 -1.82 27.09
C ASP A 285 -10.81 -2.51 28.46
N LYS A 286 -11.24 -3.79 28.47
CA LYS A 286 -11.60 -4.47 29.69
C LYS A 286 -10.96 -5.84 29.85
N GLN A 287 -10.52 -6.12 31.07
CA GLN A 287 -9.93 -7.38 31.52
C GLN A 287 -10.85 -8.61 31.34
N GLU A 288 -12.16 -8.39 31.22
CA GLU A 288 -13.21 -9.42 31.07
C GLU A 288 -13.06 -10.24 29.77
N PHE A 289 -12.26 -9.76 28.81
CA PHE A 289 -12.03 -10.47 27.53
C PHE A 289 -10.84 -11.42 27.56
N ILE A 290 -10.04 -11.44 28.64
CA ILE A 290 -8.88 -12.33 28.75
C ILE A 290 -9.36 -13.67 29.31
N THR A 291 -9.46 -14.66 28.44
CA THR A 291 -9.79 -16.05 28.85
C THR A 291 -8.61 -16.70 29.57
N ASP A 292 -8.88 -17.79 30.31
CA ASP A 292 -7.83 -18.58 30.97
C ASP A 292 -6.79 -19.09 29.98
N GLU A 293 -7.20 -19.42 28.72
CA GLU A 293 -6.29 -19.84 27.64
C GLU A 293 -5.31 -18.71 27.27
N ILE A 294 -5.81 -17.50 27.07
CA ILE A 294 -4.96 -16.34 26.75
C ILE A 294 -4.02 -16.03 27.92
N ASN A 295 -4.54 -16.08 29.15
CA ASN A 295 -3.71 -15.85 30.32
C ASN A 295 -2.59 -16.89 30.49
N ASN A 296 -2.86 -18.16 30.17
CA ASN A 296 -1.86 -19.22 30.15
C ASN A 296 -0.81 -19.03 29.06
N LEU A 297 -1.20 -18.60 27.86
CA LEU A 297 -0.25 -18.26 26.78
C LEU A 297 0.66 -17.09 27.19
N VAL A 298 0.09 -16.03 27.77
CA VAL A 298 0.87 -14.89 28.28
C VAL A 298 1.88 -15.35 29.32
N PHE A 299 1.42 -16.17 30.28
CA PHE A 299 2.30 -16.70 31.34
C PHE A 299 3.45 -17.54 30.76
N LEU A 300 3.15 -18.42 29.81
CA LEU A 300 4.14 -19.27 29.15
C LEU A 300 5.22 -18.44 28.43
N GLY A 301 4.81 -17.42 27.66
CA GLY A 301 5.73 -16.53 26.98
C GLY A 301 6.61 -15.72 27.94
N LEU A 302 6.03 -15.18 29.02
CA LEU A 302 6.79 -14.45 30.04
C LEU A 302 7.73 -15.36 30.84
N TYR A 303 7.32 -16.58 31.10
CA TYR A 303 8.18 -17.58 31.74
C TYR A 303 9.39 -17.92 30.87
N LYS A 304 9.19 -18.04 29.55
CA LYS A 304 10.29 -18.26 28.60
C LYS A 304 11.27 -17.09 28.56
N ILE A 305 10.79 -15.87 28.64
CA ILE A 305 11.64 -14.68 28.80
C ILE A 305 12.49 -14.77 30.07
N LYS A 306 11.88 -15.16 31.19
CA LYS A 306 12.61 -15.34 32.45
C LYS A 306 13.72 -16.38 32.34
N GLU A 307 13.45 -17.51 31.66
CA GLU A 307 14.47 -18.54 31.41
C GLU A 307 15.67 -18.03 30.59
N ILE A 308 15.40 -17.28 29.51
CA ILE A 308 16.44 -16.90 28.53
C ILE A 308 17.18 -15.62 28.96
N PHE A 309 16.45 -14.61 29.43
CA PHE A 309 17.00 -13.28 29.72
C PHE A 309 17.22 -13.01 31.21
N GLY A 310 16.72 -13.89 32.10
CA GLY A 310 16.75 -13.66 33.55
C GLY A 310 15.85 -12.53 34.03
N LEU A 311 14.98 -11.98 33.17
CA LEU A 311 14.04 -10.91 33.47
C LEU A 311 12.67 -11.49 33.83
N ASP A 312 12.25 -11.29 35.04
CA ASP A 312 10.95 -11.84 35.53
C ASP A 312 9.83 -10.80 35.47
N PHE A 313 8.96 -10.95 34.49
CA PHE A 313 7.74 -10.17 34.31
C PHE A 313 6.47 -10.92 34.67
N THR A 314 6.56 -12.15 35.17
CA THR A 314 5.40 -13.03 35.40
C THR A 314 4.44 -12.49 36.50
N SER A 315 4.97 -11.71 37.44
CA SER A 315 4.19 -11.06 38.51
C SER A 315 3.63 -9.69 38.12
N ASN A 316 4.01 -9.14 36.97
CA ASN A 316 3.54 -7.82 36.50
C ASN A 316 2.14 -7.93 35.91
N LEU A 317 1.13 -7.60 36.71
CA LEU A 317 -0.28 -7.72 36.30
C LEU A 317 -0.62 -6.81 35.13
N ASN A 318 -0.14 -5.57 35.12
CA ASN A 318 -0.45 -4.61 34.05
C ASN A 318 0.12 -5.06 32.72
N LEU A 319 1.38 -5.54 32.67
CA LEU A 319 1.97 -6.09 31.47
C LEU A 319 1.20 -7.34 31.00
N ARG A 320 0.83 -8.24 31.90
CA ARG A 320 0.03 -9.42 31.56
C ARG A 320 -1.30 -9.07 30.95
N ILE A 321 -2.01 -8.08 31.49
CA ILE A 321 -3.27 -7.59 30.94
C ILE A 321 -3.05 -6.98 29.56
N SER A 322 -2.09 -6.07 29.40
CA SER A 322 -1.84 -5.41 28.13
C SER A 322 -1.43 -6.38 27.02
N LEU A 323 -0.59 -7.38 27.34
CA LEU A 323 -0.25 -8.46 26.42
C LEU A 323 -1.46 -9.34 26.10
N GLY A 324 -2.26 -9.72 27.09
CA GLY A 324 -3.46 -10.54 26.90
C GLY A 324 -4.46 -9.90 25.94
N LEU A 325 -4.72 -8.61 26.12
CA LEU A 325 -5.59 -7.84 25.24
C LEU A 325 -5.04 -7.72 23.81
N HIS A 326 -3.71 -7.67 23.65
CA HIS A 326 -3.07 -7.60 22.33
C HIS A 326 -3.02 -8.96 21.62
N ILE A 327 -2.79 -10.05 22.37
CA ILE A 327 -2.60 -11.39 21.79
C ILE A 327 -3.89 -11.91 21.15
N LEU A 328 -5.04 -11.64 21.75
CA LEU A 328 -6.32 -12.14 21.23
C LEU A 328 -6.57 -11.71 19.76
N PRO A 329 -6.50 -10.42 19.39
CA PRO A 329 -6.59 -10.02 18.01
C PRO A 329 -5.38 -10.45 17.16
N LEU A 330 -4.17 -10.55 17.73
CA LEU A 330 -2.97 -11.03 17.04
C LEU A 330 -3.14 -12.47 16.54
N LEU A 331 -3.61 -13.37 17.37
CA LEU A 331 -3.86 -14.78 16.98
C LEU A 331 -4.88 -14.86 15.84
N THR A 332 -5.93 -14.04 15.89
CA THR A 332 -6.92 -13.94 14.80
C THR A 332 -6.25 -13.51 13.51
N ARG A 333 -5.43 -12.43 13.53
CA ARG A 333 -4.73 -11.94 12.36
C ARG A 333 -3.75 -12.95 11.76
N ILE A 334 -3.04 -13.70 12.60
CA ILE A 334 -2.13 -14.76 12.15
C ILE A 334 -2.92 -15.90 11.48
N ASN A 335 -4.01 -16.35 12.08
CA ASN A 335 -4.82 -17.46 11.56
C ASN A 335 -5.53 -17.11 10.25
N THR A 336 -5.83 -15.83 10.03
CA THR A 336 -6.52 -15.34 8.83
C THR A 336 -5.58 -14.74 7.78
N ASN A 337 -4.25 -14.75 8.00
CA ASN A 337 -3.24 -14.10 7.16
C ASN A 337 -3.45 -12.57 6.99
N MET A 338 -4.01 -11.91 8.01
CA MET A 338 -4.34 -10.46 8.00
C MET A 338 -3.42 -9.67 8.94
N GLN A 339 -2.15 -10.05 9.03
CA GLN A 339 -1.19 -9.42 9.93
C GLN A 339 -0.97 -7.94 9.58
N LEU A 340 -0.85 -7.09 10.61
CA LEU A 340 -0.66 -5.66 10.47
C LEU A 340 0.76 -5.32 10.03
N ARG A 341 0.89 -4.22 9.27
CA ARG A 341 2.18 -3.56 9.01
C ARG A 341 2.43 -2.46 10.02
N ASN A 342 3.71 -2.30 10.37
CA ASN A 342 4.16 -1.25 11.27
C ASN A 342 5.32 -0.48 10.63
N ILE A 343 5.05 0.75 10.23
CA ILE A 343 6.06 1.63 9.60
C ILE A 343 7.25 1.94 10.52
N MET A 344 7.07 1.77 11.83
CA MET A 344 8.11 2.03 12.83
C MET A 344 8.94 0.79 13.17
N THR A 345 8.71 -0.37 12.55
CA THR A 345 9.41 -1.63 12.85
C THR A 345 10.92 -1.46 12.86
N PHE A 346 11.48 -0.81 11.84
CA PHE A 346 12.91 -0.55 11.77
C PHE A 346 13.42 0.30 12.94
N ASN A 347 12.72 1.38 13.27
CA ASN A 347 13.07 2.27 14.36
C ASN A 347 12.95 1.57 15.72
N ILE A 348 11.92 0.73 15.91
CA ILE A 348 11.71 -0.05 17.14
C ILE A 348 12.85 -1.06 17.31
N LYS A 349 13.24 -1.77 16.26
CA LYS A 349 14.38 -2.70 16.29
C LYS A 349 15.67 -2.01 16.68
N GLN A 350 15.95 -0.84 16.14
CA GLN A 350 17.18 -0.10 16.44
C GLN A 350 17.18 0.54 17.82
N LYS A 351 16.09 1.21 18.20
CA LYS A 351 16.04 2.00 19.42
C LYS A 351 15.72 1.16 20.66
N TYR A 352 14.95 0.10 20.52
CA TYR A 352 14.46 -0.74 21.60
C TYR A 352 14.80 -2.21 21.39
N THR A 353 16.07 -2.48 21.05
CA THR A 353 16.56 -3.84 20.69
C THR A 353 16.19 -4.88 21.72
N LEU A 354 16.42 -4.62 23.03
CA LEU A 354 16.05 -5.55 24.09
C LEU A 354 14.53 -5.83 24.10
N ALA A 355 13.70 -4.80 24.01
CA ALA A 355 12.24 -4.99 23.98
C ALA A 355 11.78 -5.81 22.77
N TYR A 356 12.43 -5.61 21.63
CA TYR A 356 12.17 -6.41 20.43
C TYR A 356 12.58 -7.87 20.60
N ASP A 357 13.73 -8.15 21.19
CA ASP A 357 14.21 -9.51 21.46
C ASP A 357 13.30 -10.24 22.45
N LEU A 358 12.83 -9.54 23.49
CA LEU A 358 11.83 -10.06 24.44
C LEU A 358 10.52 -10.40 23.72
N ALA A 359 10.01 -9.49 22.89
CA ALA A 359 8.80 -9.69 22.12
C ALA A 359 8.94 -10.85 21.10
N SER A 360 10.08 -10.96 20.43
CA SER A 360 10.37 -12.06 19.52
C SER A 360 10.37 -13.41 20.25
N THR A 361 11.03 -13.48 21.42
CA THR A 361 11.04 -14.69 22.24
C THR A 361 9.64 -15.03 22.74
N PHE A 362 8.90 -14.04 23.20
CA PHE A 362 7.52 -14.19 23.67
C PHE A 362 6.61 -14.75 22.56
N THR A 363 6.58 -14.09 21.40
CA THR A 363 5.71 -14.46 20.29
C THR A 363 6.06 -15.81 19.69
N ASN A 364 7.36 -16.13 19.53
CA ASN A 364 7.80 -17.44 19.07
C ASN A 364 7.48 -18.59 20.03
N THR A 365 7.25 -18.26 21.32
CA THR A 365 6.85 -19.27 22.32
C THR A 365 5.36 -19.59 22.26
N ILE A 366 4.52 -18.55 22.00
CA ILE A 366 3.06 -18.71 22.07
C ILE A 366 2.40 -19.01 20.73
N ILE A 367 3.10 -18.72 19.61
CA ILE A 367 2.59 -18.96 18.27
C ILE A 367 3.05 -20.35 17.80
N PRO A 368 2.15 -21.18 17.26
CA PRO A 368 2.50 -22.49 16.72
C PRO A 368 3.57 -22.40 15.63
N SER A 369 4.49 -23.36 15.60
CA SER A 369 5.67 -23.38 14.71
C SER A 369 5.34 -23.47 13.21
N ASP A 370 4.13 -23.90 12.87
CA ASP A 370 3.60 -23.94 11.50
C ASP A 370 3.08 -22.56 11.03
N LYS A 371 2.97 -21.60 11.93
CA LYS A 371 2.53 -20.24 11.64
C LYS A 371 3.70 -19.26 11.62
N LYS A 372 3.69 -18.36 10.64
CA LYS A 372 4.69 -17.29 10.53
C LYS A 372 4.16 -15.98 11.07
N ILE A 373 4.89 -15.38 12.00
CA ILE A 373 4.63 -14.01 12.44
C ILE A 373 5.54 -13.02 11.70
N LEU A 374 4.99 -11.86 11.34
CA LEU A 374 5.74 -10.78 10.73
C LEU A 374 6.50 -9.97 11.78
N ASP A 375 7.66 -9.45 11.41
CA ASP A 375 8.45 -8.53 12.23
C ASP A 375 7.64 -7.32 12.70
N ASP A 376 6.70 -6.90 11.90
CA ASP A 376 5.80 -5.77 12.18
C ASP A 376 4.88 -6.04 13.38
N GLU A 377 4.34 -7.25 13.47
CA GLU A 377 3.54 -7.67 14.63
C GLU A 377 4.40 -7.83 15.90
N ILE A 378 5.62 -8.37 15.73
CA ILE A 378 6.60 -8.45 16.85
C ILE A 378 6.91 -7.05 17.38
N ALA A 379 7.06 -6.05 16.48
CA ALA A 379 7.31 -4.67 16.87
C ALA A 379 6.16 -4.06 17.69
N TYR A 380 4.91 -4.38 17.36
CA TYR A 380 3.77 -3.95 18.20
C TYR A 380 3.84 -4.58 19.59
N VAL A 381 4.15 -5.87 19.69
CA VAL A 381 4.33 -6.55 20.98
C VAL A 381 5.50 -5.95 21.77
N ALA A 382 6.59 -5.57 21.08
CA ALA A 382 7.76 -4.95 21.71
C ALA A 382 7.42 -3.65 22.44
N LEU A 383 6.49 -2.84 21.93
CA LEU A 383 6.07 -1.60 22.57
C LEU A 383 5.47 -1.82 23.96
N HIS A 384 4.83 -2.96 24.22
CA HIS A 384 4.36 -3.31 25.55
C HIS A 384 5.53 -3.51 26.53
N PHE A 385 6.64 -4.10 26.09
CA PHE A 385 7.83 -4.29 26.93
C PHE A 385 8.61 -3.00 27.16
N VAL A 386 8.63 -2.06 26.21
CA VAL A 386 9.35 -0.77 26.35
C VAL A 386 8.95 -0.05 27.63
N ASN A 387 7.64 0.08 27.87
CA ASN A 387 7.11 0.80 29.02
C ASN A 387 7.58 0.21 30.38
N TYR A 388 7.79 -1.11 30.45
CA TYR A 388 8.16 -1.81 31.68
C TYR A 388 9.66 -2.00 31.86
N ILE A 389 10.45 -1.98 30.81
CA ILE A 389 11.92 -1.97 30.87
C ILE A 389 12.40 -0.64 31.47
N ASP A 390 11.82 0.49 31.02
CA ASP A 390 12.17 1.83 31.52
C ASP A 390 11.80 2.02 33.00
N GLU A 391 10.71 1.43 33.47
CA GLU A 391 10.30 1.47 34.89
C GLU A 391 11.27 0.68 35.80
N ASN A 392 11.87 -0.40 35.29
CA ASN A 392 12.75 -1.30 36.02
C ASN A 392 14.25 -0.98 35.82
N SER A 393 14.60 0.04 35.02
CA SER A 393 15.99 0.39 34.82
C SER A 393 16.63 1.00 36.10
N PRO A 394 17.88 0.62 36.46
CA PRO A 394 18.51 1.03 37.72
C PRO A 394 18.69 2.54 37.91
N GLN A 395 18.53 3.33 36.85
CA GLN A 395 18.70 4.78 36.89
C GLN A 395 17.56 5.53 37.58
N LYS A 396 16.32 4.98 37.68
CA LYS A 396 15.21 5.60 38.40
C LYS A 396 15.23 5.30 39.91
N LYS A 397 15.87 4.21 40.34
CA LYS A 397 15.99 3.86 41.78
C LYS A 397 16.97 4.74 42.59
N LYS A 398 17.72 5.66 41.93
CA LYS A 398 18.64 6.62 42.57
C LYS A 398 18.06 8.02 42.74
N ARG A 399 16.77 8.25 42.47
CA ARG A 399 16.12 9.56 42.60
C ARG A 399 14.87 9.53 43.50
N MET A 400 14.77 8.55 44.39
CA MET A 400 13.85 8.57 45.56
C MET A 400 14.66 8.53 46.84
#